data_b21bb0f704c94650ea260c6e7df33fe7
#
_entry.id   b21bb0f704c94650ea260c6e7df33fe7
#
_cell.length_a   1.000
_cell.length_b   1.000
_cell.length_c   1.000
_cell.angle_alpha   90.00
_cell.angle_beta   90.00
_cell.angle_gamma   90.00
#
_symmetry.space_group_name_H-M   'P 1'
#
loop_
_entity.id
_entity.type
_entity.pdbx_description
1 polymer ?
#
loop_
_entity_poly.entity_id
_entity_poly.type
_entity_poly.pdbx_seq_one_letter_code
_entity_poly.pdbx_strand_id
1 'polypeptide(L)'
;ATPERAQGLRTRRRSAAPLPPEAVILGRLGENTAVFGAWMYARDRAQHGDAHPYAFMMRHFTSGEPQLLAGRWWTLLTSCFSHQDTMHWGVNMLTFALTAPAIVPIIGAPSLVSLYVGAGLASSFTSIVWPYIVDPIVHGERSSLARRRYTYSQGASGSVYAILSAFTMMRPSSTIYLFFAIPIPAWACIGGLFAWEWYNAHFPSPQSHTDSVGHVGGLLAGVLYARMWRGRLF
;
A
#
# COMPACT_ATOMS: atom_id res chain seq x y z
N ALA A 1 4.46 -59.56 -32.31
CA ALA A 1 4.92 -58.19 -32.28
C ALA A 1 4.26 -57.50 -31.08
N THR A 2 5.05 -57.27 -30.04
CA THR A 2 4.68 -56.57 -28.83
C THR A 2 4.71 -55.04 -29.04
N PRO A 3 3.73 -54.27 -28.63
CA PRO A 3 3.82 -52.82 -28.64
C PRO A 3 4.61 -52.34 -27.41
N GLU A 4 5.84 -51.91 -27.65
CA GLU A 4 6.72 -51.26 -26.69
C GLU A 4 6.18 -49.92 -26.24
N ARG A 5 6.18 -49.78 -24.97
CA ARG A 5 5.95 -48.62 -24.06
C ARG A 5 6.46 -47.31 -24.63
N ALA A 6 5.55 -46.47 -25.03
CA ALA A 6 5.77 -45.03 -25.04
C ALA A 6 5.63 -44.49 -23.60
N GLN A 7 6.68 -44.60 -22.80
CA GLN A 7 6.79 -43.87 -21.51
C GLN A 7 7.01 -42.40 -21.80
N GLY A 8 5.95 -41.62 -21.80
CA GLY A 8 6.00 -40.16 -21.88
C GLY A 8 6.79 -39.60 -20.72
N LEU A 9 7.96 -39.03 -21.02
CA LEU A 9 8.72 -38.15 -20.15
C LEU A 9 7.87 -36.92 -19.84
N ARG A 10 7.03 -37.03 -18.80
CA ARG A 10 6.49 -35.85 -18.13
C ARG A 10 7.66 -35.14 -17.47
N THR A 11 8.24 -34.17 -18.19
CA THR A 11 9.12 -33.18 -17.57
C THR A 11 8.34 -32.50 -16.46
N ARG A 12 8.57 -32.91 -15.22
CA ARG A 12 8.15 -32.17 -14.04
C ARG A 12 8.80 -30.79 -14.17
N ARG A 13 8.02 -29.78 -14.54
CA ARG A 13 8.42 -28.39 -14.33
C ARG A 13 8.79 -28.31 -12.84
N ARG A 14 10.06 -28.17 -12.55
CA ARG A 14 10.54 -27.80 -11.23
C ARG A 14 9.93 -26.43 -10.95
N SER A 15 8.85 -26.40 -10.15
CA SER A 15 8.38 -25.13 -9.59
C SER A 15 9.55 -24.59 -8.77
N ALA A 16 10.01 -23.39 -9.12
CA ALA A 16 11.05 -22.73 -8.34
C ALA A 16 10.59 -22.70 -6.87
N ALA A 17 11.49 -23.03 -5.97
CA ALA A 17 11.19 -22.94 -4.53
C ALA A 17 10.75 -21.50 -4.21
N PRO A 18 9.71 -21.32 -3.37
CA PRO A 18 9.27 -19.98 -3.00
C PRO A 18 10.42 -19.23 -2.32
N LEU A 19 10.53 -17.93 -2.62
CA LEU A 19 11.53 -17.08 -1.99
C LEU A 19 11.38 -17.10 -0.48
N PRO A 20 12.49 -17.11 0.27
CA PRO A 20 12.44 -17.04 1.72
C PRO A 20 11.79 -15.72 2.17
N PRO A 21 11.09 -15.72 3.32
CA PRO A 21 10.38 -14.54 3.83
C PRO A 21 11.24 -13.28 3.91
N GLU A 22 12.49 -13.44 4.34
CA GLU A 22 13.45 -12.34 4.49
C GLU A 22 13.77 -11.70 3.13
N ALA A 23 13.94 -12.50 2.09
CA ALA A 23 14.18 -11.99 0.74
C ALA A 23 12.99 -11.20 0.19
N VAL A 24 11.76 -11.61 0.51
CA VAL A 24 10.55 -10.87 0.12
C VAL A 24 10.47 -9.53 0.86
N ILE A 25 10.73 -9.51 2.16
CA ILE A 25 10.72 -8.29 2.97
C ILE A 25 11.80 -7.33 2.48
N LEU A 26 13.05 -7.81 2.34
CA LEU A 26 14.17 -6.99 1.84
C LEU A 26 13.92 -6.50 0.43
N GLY A 27 13.30 -7.31 -0.43
CA GLY A 27 12.90 -6.92 -1.77
C GLY A 27 11.95 -5.73 -1.76
N ARG A 28 10.89 -5.75 -0.94
CA ARG A 28 9.94 -4.62 -0.82
C ARG A 28 10.60 -3.36 -0.26
N LEU A 29 11.45 -3.49 0.74
CA LEU A 29 12.24 -2.37 1.27
C LEU A 29 13.15 -1.79 0.19
N GLY A 30 13.84 -2.65 -0.57
CA GLY A 30 14.75 -2.25 -1.65
C GLY A 30 14.03 -1.52 -2.79
N GLU A 31 12.88 -2.02 -3.24
CA GLU A 31 12.07 -1.39 -4.29
C GLU A 31 11.61 0.02 -3.88
N ASN A 32 11.07 0.17 -2.68
CA ASN A 32 10.66 1.47 -2.15
C ASN A 32 11.84 2.43 -2.01
N THR A 33 13.00 1.93 -1.54
CA THR A 33 14.22 2.73 -1.39
C THR A 33 14.79 3.15 -2.75
N ALA A 34 14.75 2.29 -3.76
CA ALA A 34 15.21 2.62 -5.11
C ALA A 34 14.33 3.73 -5.73
N VAL A 35 13.01 3.63 -5.59
CA VAL A 35 12.08 4.66 -6.09
C VAL A 35 12.26 5.97 -5.30
N PHE A 36 12.48 5.90 -3.98
CA PHE A 36 12.82 7.08 -3.18
C PHE A 36 14.12 7.74 -3.66
N GLY A 37 15.17 6.97 -3.95
CA GLY A 37 16.41 7.48 -4.53
C GLY A 37 16.19 8.18 -5.88
N ALA A 38 15.30 7.62 -6.73
CA ALA A 38 14.92 8.25 -7.99
C ALA A 38 14.22 9.60 -7.78
N TRP A 39 13.37 9.74 -6.73
CA TRP A 39 12.76 11.01 -6.36
C TRP A 39 13.80 12.04 -5.88
N MET A 40 14.77 11.61 -5.06
CA MET A 40 15.84 12.51 -4.58
C MET A 40 16.66 13.01 -5.75
N TYR A 41 17.08 12.13 -6.67
CA TYR A 41 17.77 12.51 -7.90
C TYR A 41 16.92 13.47 -8.75
N ALA A 42 15.66 13.16 -8.99
CA ALA A 42 14.78 13.98 -9.80
C ALA A 42 14.58 15.39 -9.22
N ARG A 43 14.48 15.49 -7.90
CA ARG A 43 14.36 16.76 -7.17
C ARG A 43 15.64 17.58 -7.28
N ASP A 44 16.79 16.94 -7.08
CA ASP A 44 18.10 17.60 -7.23
C ASP A 44 18.26 18.17 -8.64
N ARG A 45 17.97 17.37 -9.68
CA ARG A 45 18.02 17.83 -11.07
C ARG A 45 17.12 19.02 -11.34
N ALA A 46 15.89 19.01 -10.79
CA ALA A 46 14.95 20.12 -10.95
C ALA A 46 15.48 21.42 -10.30
N GLN A 47 16.14 21.34 -9.14
CA GLN A 47 16.78 22.48 -8.48
C GLN A 47 17.94 23.07 -9.30
N HIS A 48 18.58 22.25 -10.13
CA HIS A 48 19.67 22.67 -11.01
C HIS A 48 19.19 22.99 -12.46
N GLY A 49 17.88 23.21 -12.64
CA GLY A 49 17.32 23.68 -13.92
C GLY A 49 16.85 22.58 -14.88
N ASP A 50 17.02 21.29 -14.55
CA ASP A 50 16.51 20.19 -15.35
C ASP A 50 15.28 19.54 -14.68
N ALA A 51 14.10 20.02 -15.03
CA ALA A 51 12.83 19.52 -14.47
C ALA A 51 12.32 18.23 -15.14
N HIS A 52 12.97 17.71 -16.19
CA HIS A 52 12.48 16.53 -16.90
C HIS A 52 12.36 15.27 -16.03
N PRO A 53 13.36 14.88 -15.20
CA PRO A 53 13.26 13.72 -14.32
C PRO A 53 12.13 13.89 -13.30
N TYR A 54 11.94 15.08 -12.74
CA TYR A 54 10.87 15.35 -11.79
C TYR A 54 9.48 15.24 -12.43
N ALA A 55 9.31 15.79 -13.62
CA ALA A 55 8.08 15.66 -14.38
C ALA A 55 7.77 14.20 -14.78
N PHE A 56 8.80 13.41 -15.08
CA PHE A 56 8.66 11.97 -15.31
C PHE A 56 8.14 11.26 -14.05
N MET A 57 8.76 11.50 -12.90
CA MET A 57 8.33 10.89 -11.63
C MET A 57 6.89 11.29 -11.28
N MET A 58 6.52 12.55 -11.41
CA MET A 58 5.14 13.03 -11.21
C MET A 58 4.14 12.33 -12.13
N ARG A 59 4.50 12.08 -13.38
CA ARG A 59 3.62 11.44 -14.37
C ARG A 59 3.44 9.95 -14.16
N HIS A 60 4.46 9.25 -13.63
CA HIS A 60 4.51 7.79 -13.65
C HIS A 60 4.54 7.14 -12.26
N PHE A 61 4.82 7.92 -11.20
CA PHE A 61 4.97 7.43 -9.83
C PHE A 61 4.06 8.15 -8.82
N THR A 62 3.07 8.92 -9.32
CA THR A 62 1.95 9.41 -8.50
C THR A 62 0.64 8.95 -9.11
N SER A 63 -0.35 8.59 -8.29
CA SER A 63 -1.69 8.24 -8.73
C SER A 63 -2.65 9.41 -8.54
N GLY A 64 -3.70 9.45 -9.34
CA GLY A 64 -4.73 10.45 -9.29
C GLY A 64 -5.60 10.43 -10.54
N GLU A 65 -6.72 11.14 -10.49
CA GLU A 65 -7.63 11.25 -11.63
C GLU A 65 -6.95 11.72 -12.94
N PRO A 66 -6.06 12.74 -12.91
CA PRO A 66 -5.38 13.19 -14.13
C PRO A 66 -4.53 12.11 -14.80
N GLN A 67 -3.89 11.24 -14.02
CA GLN A 67 -3.10 10.13 -14.55
C GLN A 67 -4.00 9.10 -15.23
N LEU A 68 -5.12 8.74 -14.60
CA LEU A 68 -6.07 7.78 -15.17
C LEU A 68 -6.72 8.29 -16.45
N LEU A 69 -7.15 9.56 -16.48
CA LEU A 69 -7.71 10.19 -17.67
C LEU A 69 -6.70 10.26 -18.82
N ALA A 70 -5.41 10.36 -18.50
CA ALA A 70 -4.32 10.29 -19.47
C ALA A 70 -3.93 8.85 -19.86
N GLY A 71 -4.71 7.83 -19.44
CA GLY A 71 -4.48 6.41 -19.76
C GLY A 71 -3.35 5.75 -18.96
N ARG A 72 -2.82 6.38 -17.90
CA ARG A 72 -1.66 5.88 -17.13
C ARG A 72 -2.11 4.99 -15.97
N TRP A 73 -2.81 3.89 -16.25
CA TRP A 73 -3.36 2.97 -15.25
C TRP A 73 -2.30 2.32 -14.34
N TRP A 74 -1.07 2.15 -14.83
CA TRP A 74 0.04 1.60 -14.05
C TRP A 74 0.39 2.46 -12.83
N THR A 75 -0.01 3.74 -12.81
CA THR A 75 0.26 4.64 -11.69
C THR A 75 -0.46 4.22 -10.41
N LEU A 76 -1.56 3.48 -10.49
CA LEU A 76 -2.19 2.86 -9.33
C LEU A 76 -1.23 1.93 -8.58
N LEU A 77 -0.33 1.27 -9.31
CA LEU A 77 0.66 0.36 -8.74
C LEU A 77 1.96 1.09 -8.40
N THR A 78 2.51 1.88 -9.32
CA THR A 78 3.83 2.50 -9.13
C THR A 78 3.83 3.52 -8.00
N SER A 79 2.71 4.20 -7.76
CA SER A 79 2.54 5.11 -6.62
C SER A 79 2.68 4.42 -5.26
N CYS A 80 2.37 3.12 -5.17
CA CYS A 80 2.49 2.35 -3.92
C CYS A 80 3.94 2.14 -3.46
N PHE A 81 4.92 2.45 -4.31
CA PHE A 81 6.36 2.38 -3.99
C PHE A 81 7.01 3.75 -3.91
N SER A 82 6.23 4.81 -4.05
CA SER A 82 6.70 6.17 -4.30
C SER A 82 6.68 7.02 -3.04
N HIS A 83 7.79 7.69 -2.74
CA HIS A 83 7.91 8.60 -1.60
C HIS A 83 8.76 9.80 -2.00
N GLN A 84 8.23 11.02 -1.84
CA GLN A 84 8.97 12.25 -2.11
C GLN A 84 9.66 12.84 -0.87
N ASP A 85 9.21 12.45 0.31
CA ASP A 85 9.69 12.99 1.58
C ASP A 85 10.42 11.91 2.39
N THR A 86 11.55 12.28 3.00
CA THR A 86 12.41 11.36 3.76
C THR A 86 11.71 10.82 5.00
N MET A 87 10.95 11.66 5.71
CA MET A 87 10.24 11.23 6.91
C MET A 87 9.11 10.25 6.52
N HIS A 88 8.37 10.58 5.47
CA HIS A 88 7.31 9.72 4.94
C HIS A 88 7.86 8.36 4.50
N TRP A 89 8.97 8.33 3.74
CA TRP A 89 9.66 7.09 3.38
C TRP A 89 10.12 6.32 4.61
N GLY A 90 10.81 7.01 5.53
CA GLY A 90 11.39 6.38 6.71
C GLY A 90 10.34 5.73 7.63
N VAL A 91 9.24 6.42 7.91
CA VAL A 91 8.14 5.89 8.74
C VAL A 91 7.49 4.68 8.07
N ASN A 92 7.25 4.72 6.77
CA ASN A 92 6.68 3.58 6.04
C ASN A 92 7.62 2.37 6.06
N MET A 93 8.91 2.57 5.75
CA MET A 93 9.88 1.48 5.72
C MET A 93 10.08 0.87 7.11
N LEU A 94 10.16 1.70 8.15
CA LEU A 94 10.29 1.24 9.52
C LEU A 94 9.05 0.43 9.96
N THR A 95 7.85 0.96 9.71
CA THR A 95 6.60 0.26 10.06
C THR A 95 6.49 -1.07 9.30
N PHE A 96 6.84 -1.09 8.02
CA PHE A 96 6.86 -2.31 7.23
C PHE A 96 7.89 -3.32 7.77
N ALA A 97 9.11 -2.87 8.06
CA ALA A 97 10.17 -3.73 8.58
C ALA A 97 9.84 -4.36 9.94
N LEU A 98 9.02 -3.69 10.75
CA LEU A 98 8.58 -4.19 12.05
C LEU A 98 7.34 -5.09 11.95
N THR A 99 6.41 -4.80 11.04
CA THR A 99 5.13 -5.53 10.92
C THR A 99 5.20 -6.73 9.99
N ALA A 100 5.94 -6.66 8.90
CA ALA A 100 6.03 -7.76 7.94
C ALA A 100 6.60 -9.06 8.55
N PRO A 101 7.66 -9.04 9.37
CA PRO A 101 8.14 -10.26 10.07
C PRO A 101 7.10 -10.85 11.02
N ALA A 102 6.21 -10.05 11.60
CA ALA A 102 5.19 -10.52 12.53
C ALA A 102 4.02 -11.23 11.81
N ILE A 103 3.67 -10.80 10.60
CA ILE A 103 2.54 -11.38 9.84
C ILE A 103 2.97 -12.53 8.92
N VAL A 104 4.18 -12.50 8.35
CA VAL A 104 4.66 -13.51 7.38
C VAL A 104 4.58 -14.95 7.90
N PRO A 105 4.89 -15.27 9.17
CA PRO A 105 4.72 -16.64 9.69
C PRO A 105 3.27 -17.12 9.67
N ILE A 106 2.30 -16.20 9.63
CA ILE A 106 0.88 -16.51 9.63
C ILE A 106 0.37 -16.74 8.20
N ILE A 107 0.74 -15.85 7.26
CA ILE A 107 0.14 -15.85 5.91
C ILE A 107 1.08 -16.38 4.82
N GLY A 108 2.38 -16.47 5.10
CA GLY A 108 3.41 -16.84 4.12
C GLY A 108 3.87 -15.68 3.24
N ALA A 109 5.08 -15.80 2.70
CA ALA A 109 5.71 -14.75 1.89
C ALA A 109 4.96 -14.40 0.58
N PRO A 110 4.42 -15.37 -0.21
CA PRO A 110 3.63 -15.02 -1.40
C PRO A 110 2.36 -14.22 -1.06
N SER A 111 1.74 -14.54 0.06
CA SER A 111 0.53 -13.85 0.53
C SER A 111 0.84 -12.44 1.02
N LEU A 112 2.02 -12.20 1.62
CA LEU A 112 2.47 -10.86 1.97
C LEU A 112 2.60 -9.97 0.71
N VAL A 113 3.18 -10.50 -0.38
CA VAL A 113 3.27 -9.76 -1.66
C VAL A 113 1.89 -9.43 -2.20
N SER A 114 0.98 -10.42 -2.20
CA SER A 114 -0.39 -10.24 -2.68
C SER A 114 -1.15 -9.20 -1.84
N LEU A 115 -0.98 -9.23 -0.52
CA LEU A 115 -1.57 -8.26 0.39
C LEU A 115 -1.00 -6.85 0.14
N TYR A 116 0.33 -6.73 0.03
CA TYR A 116 1.00 -5.44 -0.22
C TYR A 116 0.50 -4.81 -1.53
N VAL A 117 0.57 -5.56 -2.63
CA VAL A 117 0.18 -5.05 -3.95
C VAL A 117 -1.33 -4.80 -4.04
N GLY A 118 -2.13 -5.77 -3.61
CA GLY A 118 -3.59 -5.67 -3.68
C GLY A 118 -4.15 -4.52 -2.83
N ALA A 119 -3.62 -4.35 -1.63
CA ALA A 119 -4.03 -3.27 -0.74
C ALA A 119 -3.53 -1.90 -1.23
N GLY A 120 -2.33 -1.82 -1.79
CA GLY A 120 -1.84 -0.59 -2.42
C GLY A 120 -2.73 -0.15 -3.58
N LEU A 121 -3.11 -1.08 -4.46
CA LEU A 121 -4.07 -0.82 -5.54
C LEU A 121 -5.44 -0.37 -4.99
N ALA A 122 -5.95 -1.06 -3.96
CA ALA A 122 -7.23 -0.70 -3.32
C ALA A 122 -7.17 0.70 -2.69
N SER A 123 -6.06 1.03 -2.01
CA SER A 123 -5.81 2.36 -1.44
C SER A 123 -5.83 3.45 -2.52
N SER A 124 -5.02 3.29 -3.57
CA SER A 124 -4.98 4.24 -4.69
C SER A 124 -6.34 4.40 -5.39
N PHE A 125 -7.06 3.30 -5.57
CA PHE A 125 -8.41 3.33 -6.16
C PHE A 125 -9.40 4.05 -5.24
N THR A 126 -9.37 3.79 -3.93
CA THR A 126 -10.22 4.46 -2.95
C THR A 126 -10.01 5.97 -2.97
N SER A 127 -8.76 6.44 -3.01
CA SER A 127 -8.44 7.88 -3.07
C SER A 127 -9.07 8.55 -4.31
N ILE A 128 -9.13 7.84 -5.43
CA ILE A 128 -9.68 8.38 -6.68
C ILE A 128 -11.21 8.39 -6.69
N VAL A 129 -11.84 7.32 -6.17
CA VAL A 129 -13.31 7.18 -6.27
C VAL A 129 -14.06 7.84 -5.10
N TRP A 130 -13.42 8.06 -3.97
CA TRP A 130 -14.03 8.63 -2.77
C TRP A 130 -14.77 9.96 -3.02
N PRO A 131 -14.19 10.94 -3.73
CA PRO A 131 -14.86 12.22 -4.01
C PRO A 131 -16.12 12.09 -4.86
N TYR A 132 -16.31 10.94 -5.49
CA TYR A 132 -17.48 10.67 -6.36
C TYR A 132 -18.54 9.82 -5.68
N ILE A 133 -18.19 9.03 -4.69
CA ILE A 133 -19.11 8.07 -4.05
C ILE A 133 -19.42 8.48 -2.63
N VAL A 134 -18.40 8.74 -1.80
CA VAL A 134 -18.58 8.95 -0.35
C VAL A 134 -18.84 10.41 -0.02
N ASP A 135 -18.07 11.33 -0.59
CA ASP A 135 -18.23 12.77 -0.30
C ASP A 135 -19.63 13.31 -0.62
N PRO A 136 -20.29 12.95 -1.74
CA PRO A 136 -21.65 13.37 -2.00
C PRO A 136 -22.67 12.90 -0.95
N ILE A 137 -22.49 11.69 -0.44
CA ILE A 137 -23.36 11.09 0.57
C ILE A 137 -23.19 11.81 1.92
N VAL A 138 -21.95 12.12 2.31
CA VAL A 138 -21.63 12.67 3.63
C VAL A 138 -21.80 14.20 3.66
N HIS A 139 -21.39 14.90 2.61
CA HIS A 139 -21.30 16.37 2.59
C HIS A 139 -22.28 17.02 1.60
N GLY A 140 -23.03 16.25 0.84
CA GLY A 140 -23.90 16.71 -0.26
C GLY A 140 -23.12 17.07 -1.52
N GLU A 141 -23.78 17.00 -2.68
CA GLU A 141 -23.17 17.15 -4.01
C GLU A 141 -22.43 18.48 -4.21
N ARG A 142 -23.04 19.60 -3.78
CA ARG A 142 -22.42 20.93 -3.95
C ARG A 142 -21.11 21.08 -3.21
N SER A 143 -21.05 20.55 -1.98
CA SER A 143 -19.84 20.56 -1.14
C SER A 143 -18.77 19.62 -1.70
N SER A 144 -19.18 18.47 -2.22
CA SER A 144 -18.24 17.50 -2.82
C SER A 144 -17.59 18.05 -4.07
N LEU A 145 -18.33 18.73 -4.95
CA LEU A 145 -17.77 19.38 -6.13
C LEU A 145 -16.73 20.45 -5.78
N ALA A 146 -16.99 21.25 -4.72
CA ALA A 146 -16.03 22.24 -4.24
C ALA A 146 -14.78 21.62 -3.60
N ARG A 147 -14.89 20.39 -3.07
CA ARG A 147 -13.79 19.63 -2.46
C ARG A 147 -12.96 18.82 -3.44
N ARG A 148 -13.45 18.59 -4.66
CA ARG A 148 -12.71 17.91 -5.73
C ARG A 148 -11.44 18.71 -6.03
N ARG A 149 -10.38 18.40 -5.32
CA ARG A 149 -9.03 18.86 -5.63
C ARG A 149 -8.35 17.77 -6.44
N TYR A 150 -7.66 18.17 -7.49
CA TYR A 150 -6.75 17.25 -8.19
C TYR A 150 -5.59 16.92 -7.24
N THR A 151 -5.80 15.92 -6.40
CA THR A 151 -4.79 15.44 -5.47
C THR A 151 -4.03 14.30 -6.11
N TYR A 152 -2.73 14.34 -5.95
CA TYR A 152 -1.85 13.23 -6.31
C TYR A 152 -1.54 12.43 -5.05
N SER A 153 -1.81 11.13 -5.09
CA SER A 153 -1.49 10.21 -4.02
C SER A 153 -0.23 9.42 -4.34
N GLN A 154 0.55 9.14 -3.31
CA GLN A 154 1.75 8.32 -3.40
C GLN A 154 2.14 7.83 -2.01
N GLY A 155 2.74 6.65 -1.94
CA GLY A 155 3.27 6.07 -0.71
C GLY A 155 2.89 4.61 -0.53
N ALA A 156 3.75 3.90 0.19
CA ALA A 156 3.49 2.53 0.62
C ALA A 156 2.45 2.44 1.75
N SER A 157 2.01 3.58 2.29
CA SER A 157 1.21 3.65 3.53
C SER A 157 -0.10 2.85 3.46
N GLY A 158 -0.80 2.87 2.32
CA GLY A 158 -1.99 2.05 2.13
C GLY A 158 -1.70 0.54 2.27
N SER A 159 -0.61 0.06 1.69
CA SER A 159 -0.13 -1.32 1.85
C SER A 159 0.31 -1.63 3.27
N VAL A 160 1.03 -0.71 3.90
CA VAL A 160 1.54 -0.85 5.28
C VAL A 160 0.37 -0.88 6.28
N TYR A 161 -0.61 0.00 6.12
CA TYR A 161 -1.82 0.01 6.95
C TYR A 161 -2.64 -1.26 6.78
N ALA A 162 -2.71 -1.80 5.57
CA ALA A 162 -3.37 -3.08 5.33
C ALA A 162 -2.66 -4.25 6.02
N ILE A 163 -1.33 -4.29 5.99
CA ILE A 163 -0.54 -5.32 6.69
C ILE A 163 -0.77 -5.21 8.20
N LEU A 164 -0.76 -4.00 8.73
CA LEU A 164 -0.97 -3.75 10.15
C LEU A 164 -2.39 -4.11 10.59
N SER A 165 -3.41 -3.74 9.79
CA SER A 165 -4.81 -4.10 10.10
C SER A 165 -5.07 -5.60 9.94
N ALA A 166 -4.51 -6.26 8.92
CA ALA A 166 -4.60 -7.71 8.76
C ALA A 166 -3.95 -8.45 9.93
N PHE A 167 -2.76 -8.04 10.36
CA PHE A 167 -2.10 -8.57 11.55
C PHE A 167 -2.97 -8.41 12.80
N THR A 168 -3.52 -7.21 13.02
CA THR A 168 -4.40 -6.92 14.15
C THR A 168 -5.65 -7.79 14.14
N MET A 169 -6.27 -7.99 12.99
CA MET A 169 -7.43 -8.90 12.88
C MET A 169 -7.08 -10.35 13.23
N MET A 170 -5.86 -10.78 12.95
CA MET A 170 -5.39 -12.15 13.25
C MET A 170 -4.90 -12.28 14.69
N ARG A 171 -4.36 -11.22 15.28
CA ARG A 171 -3.72 -11.17 16.61
C ARG A 171 -4.13 -9.90 17.38
N PRO A 172 -5.42 -9.73 17.71
CA PRO A 172 -5.94 -8.46 18.25
C PRO A 172 -5.36 -8.06 19.61
N SER A 173 -4.97 -9.03 20.43
CA SER A 173 -4.40 -8.81 21.76
C SER A 173 -2.87 -8.66 21.77
N SER A 174 -2.21 -8.71 20.59
CA SER A 174 -0.77 -8.44 20.50
C SER A 174 -0.49 -7.00 20.92
N THR A 175 0.67 -6.80 21.57
CA THR A 175 1.13 -5.46 21.95
C THR A 175 1.83 -4.78 20.79
N ILE A 176 1.42 -3.56 20.48
CA ILE A 176 2.13 -2.64 19.58
C ILE A 176 2.75 -1.54 20.46
N TYR A 177 4.03 -1.26 20.25
CA TYR A 177 4.72 -0.18 20.95
C TYR A 177 4.64 1.11 20.12
N LEU A 178 3.71 1.99 20.50
CA LEU A 178 3.60 3.31 19.85
C LEU A 178 4.85 4.14 20.21
N PHE A 179 5.50 4.68 19.19
CA PHE A 179 6.79 5.40 19.32
C PHE A 179 7.86 4.61 20.09
N PHE A 180 7.83 3.27 19.98
CA PHE A 180 8.73 2.33 20.68
C PHE A 180 8.67 2.36 22.21
N ALA A 181 7.76 3.13 22.80
CA ALA A 181 7.70 3.35 24.24
C ALA A 181 6.37 2.96 24.87
N ILE A 182 5.25 3.27 24.22
CA ILE A 182 3.91 3.14 24.80
C ILE A 182 3.29 1.81 24.34
N PRO A 183 3.15 0.80 25.22
CA PRO A 183 2.51 -0.46 24.87
C PRO A 183 1.00 -0.28 24.78
N ILE A 184 0.43 -0.58 23.62
CA ILE A 184 -1.01 -0.58 23.40
C ILE A 184 -1.45 -1.88 22.70
N PRO A 185 -2.63 -2.42 22.98
CA PRO A 185 -3.13 -3.58 22.27
C PRO A 185 -3.41 -3.23 20.82
N ALA A 186 -3.11 -4.16 19.91
CA ALA A 186 -3.19 -3.95 18.46
C ALA A 186 -4.58 -3.45 18.03
N TRP A 187 -5.66 -3.98 18.60
CA TRP A 187 -7.02 -3.53 18.31
C TRP A 187 -7.25 -2.05 18.62
N ALA A 188 -6.66 -1.55 19.72
CA ALA A 188 -6.79 -0.14 20.09
C ALA A 188 -5.96 0.77 19.18
N CYS A 189 -4.75 0.30 18.79
CA CYS A 189 -3.91 1.00 17.84
C CYS A 189 -4.63 1.19 16.48
N ILE A 190 -5.16 0.10 15.92
CA ILE A 190 -5.83 0.16 14.62
C ILE A 190 -7.17 0.87 14.70
N GLY A 191 -7.93 0.70 15.78
CA GLY A 191 -9.16 1.47 16.01
C GLY A 191 -8.91 2.97 16.06
N GLY A 192 -7.88 3.39 16.78
CA GLY A 192 -7.45 4.79 16.85
C GLY A 192 -6.97 5.34 15.52
N LEU A 193 -6.12 4.57 14.78
CA LEU A 193 -5.69 4.94 13.44
C LEU A 193 -6.87 5.07 12.48
N PHE A 194 -7.80 4.12 12.49
CA PHE A 194 -8.99 4.19 11.63
C PHE A 194 -9.83 5.42 11.93
N ALA A 195 -10.09 5.70 13.21
CA ALA A 195 -10.86 6.87 13.62
C ALA A 195 -10.18 8.19 13.21
N TRP A 196 -8.84 8.25 13.36
CA TRP A 196 -8.03 9.40 12.94
C TRP A 196 -8.07 9.62 11.43
N GLU A 197 -7.81 8.56 10.64
CA GLU A 197 -7.81 8.68 9.18
C GLU A 197 -9.23 8.93 8.64
N TRP A 198 -10.24 8.33 9.23
CA TRP A 198 -11.63 8.61 8.90
C TRP A 198 -11.99 10.08 9.13
N TYR A 199 -11.60 10.62 10.31
CA TYR A 199 -11.83 12.03 10.61
C TYR A 199 -11.13 12.94 9.57
N ASN A 200 -9.86 12.70 9.29
CA ASN A 200 -9.11 13.52 8.33
C ASN A 200 -9.59 13.36 6.88
N ALA A 201 -10.14 12.20 6.52
CA ALA A 201 -10.77 12.01 5.21
C ALA A 201 -11.96 12.95 5.01
N HIS A 202 -12.74 13.19 6.07
CA HIS A 202 -13.92 14.07 6.03
C HIS A 202 -13.62 15.53 6.35
N PHE A 203 -12.62 15.80 7.19
CA PHE A 203 -12.23 17.14 7.65
C PHE A 203 -10.74 17.40 7.38
N PRO A 204 -10.31 17.40 6.10
CA PRO A 204 -8.91 17.55 5.76
C PRO A 204 -8.39 18.92 6.16
N SER A 205 -7.27 18.96 6.88
CA SER A 205 -6.55 20.21 7.13
C SER A 205 -5.98 20.76 5.82
N PRO A 206 -6.08 22.07 5.54
CA PRO A 206 -5.51 22.68 4.35
C PRO A 206 -3.99 22.49 4.20
N GLN A 207 -3.30 22.23 5.31
CA GLN A 207 -1.85 22.02 5.38
C GLN A 207 -1.46 20.53 5.34
N SER A 208 -2.42 19.63 5.44
CA SER A 208 -2.14 18.18 5.38
C SER A 208 -1.88 17.73 3.96
N HIS A 209 -0.75 17.05 3.76
CA HIS A 209 -0.41 16.35 2.54
C HIS A 209 -0.64 14.84 2.64
N THR A 210 -1.35 14.39 3.68
CA THR A 210 -1.64 12.98 3.95
C THR A 210 -2.86 12.53 3.17
N ASP A 211 -2.76 11.40 2.47
CA ASP A 211 -3.89 10.75 1.81
C ASP A 211 -4.67 9.87 2.78
N SER A 212 -5.43 10.51 3.68
CA SER A 212 -6.24 9.79 4.68
C SER A 212 -7.31 8.90 4.05
N VAL A 213 -7.83 9.27 2.89
CA VAL A 213 -8.79 8.46 2.14
C VAL A 213 -8.14 7.14 1.68
N GLY A 214 -6.95 7.21 1.10
CA GLY A 214 -6.18 6.03 0.71
C GLY A 214 -5.81 5.17 1.91
N HIS A 215 -5.50 5.78 3.06
CA HIS A 215 -5.22 5.05 4.31
C HIS A 215 -6.44 4.27 4.81
N VAL A 216 -7.64 4.87 4.78
CA VAL A 216 -8.90 4.17 5.09
C VAL A 216 -9.10 2.99 4.14
N GLY A 217 -8.89 3.18 2.84
CA GLY A 217 -8.95 2.11 1.85
C GLY A 217 -7.99 0.97 2.15
N GLY A 218 -6.75 1.30 2.53
CA GLY A 218 -5.73 0.32 2.93
C GLY A 218 -6.14 -0.46 4.20
N LEU A 219 -6.58 0.23 5.25
CA LEU A 219 -7.06 -0.39 6.50
C LEU A 219 -8.19 -1.38 6.23
N LEU A 220 -9.19 -0.98 5.43
CA LEU A 220 -10.33 -1.84 5.07
C LEU A 220 -9.90 -3.04 4.21
N ALA A 221 -8.96 -2.85 3.27
CA ALA A 221 -8.41 -3.93 2.47
C ALA A 221 -7.73 -4.99 3.34
N GLY A 222 -6.98 -4.59 4.36
CA GLY A 222 -6.34 -5.51 5.31
C GLY A 222 -7.34 -6.28 6.16
N VAL A 223 -8.41 -5.63 6.63
CA VAL A 223 -9.51 -6.30 7.35
C VAL A 223 -10.18 -7.34 6.47
N LEU A 224 -10.51 -6.97 5.22
CA LEU A 224 -11.12 -7.88 4.25
C LEU A 224 -10.21 -9.07 3.95
N TYR A 225 -8.93 -8.81 3.71
CA TYR A 225 -7.94 -9.86 3.48
C TYR A 225 -7.89 -10.85 4.65
N ALA A 226 -7.84 -10.37 5.89
CA ALA A 226 -7.79 -11.24 7.07
C ALA A 226 -9.04 -12.10 7.20
N ARG A 227 -10.24 -11.58 6.87
CA ARG A 227 -11.48 -12.34 6.86
C ARG A 227 -11.46 -13.44 5.78
N MET A 228 -11.04 -13.10 4.56
CA MET A 228 -10.91 -14.07 3.47
C MET A 228 -9.86 -15.16 3.78
N TRP A 229 -8.78 -14.79 4.44
CA TRP A 229 -7.75 -15.72 4.87
C TRP A 229 -8.29 -16.73 5.89
N ARG A 230 -9.03 -16.28 6.90
CA ARG A 230 -9.67 -17.15 7.89
C ARG A 230 -10.67 -18.13 7.26
N GLY A 231 -11.43 -17.66 6.27
CA GLY A 231 -12.38 -18.52 5.55
C GLY A 231 -11.73 -19.63 4.70
N ARG A 232 -10.40 -19.59 4.49
CA ARG A 232 -9.66 -20.67 3.82
C ARG A 232 -9.13 -21.73 4.78
N LEU A 233 -9.21 -21.47 6.08
CA LEU A 233 -8.73 -22.40 7.13
C LEU A 233 -9.86 -23.30 7.68
N PHE A 234 -11.08 -23.08 7.25
CA PHE A 234 -12.29 -23.85 7.54
C PHE A 234 -13.00 -24.20 6.22
#